data_3dac6f114cae9cb08870cb97a7f2f29e
#
_entry.id   3dac6f114cae9cb08870cb97a7f2f29e
#
_cell.length_a   1.000
_cell.length_b   1.000
_cell.length_c   1.000
_cell.angle_alpha   90.00
_cell.angle_beta   90.00
_cell.angle_gamma   90.00
#
_symmetry.space_group_name_H-M   'P 1'
#
loop_
_entity.id
_entity.type
_entity.pdbx_description
1 polymer ?
#
loop_
_entity_poly.entity_id
_entity_poly.type
_entity_poly.pdbx_seq_one_letter_code
_entity_poly.pdbx_strand_id
1 'polypeptide(L)'
;MADIGADCDLRALINPASIGEGVESLDKLFGEAGTVAVTKSDQPTGRVLASGTSEAVLHDVVEDLAHHFAVSDQLETALAVLVQFAPDPARPVRQCYGIMLQAMPDCDLEQFDDLRKRLLAPEVRSILEAGERDEDFASEVLNALTHDLDCSCQLYPGPAPVYRCGCSHDSSVA
;
A
#
# COMPACT_ATOMS: atom_id res chain seq x y z
N MET A 1 5.07 8.06 9.77
CA MET A 1 3.80 7.57 10.36
C MET A 1 2.68 7.84 9.35
N ALA A 2 1.85 6.88 9.11
CA ALA A 2 0.64 7.06 8.31
C ALA A 2 -0.53 6.43 9.05
N ASP A 3 -1.73 6.97 8.92
CA ASP A 3 -2.96 6.36 9.41
C ASP A 3 -4.06 6.38 8.34
N ILE A 4 -4.98 5.44 8.43
CA ILE A 4 -6.15 5.35 7.56
C ILE A 4 -7.39 5.13 8.42
N GLY A 5 -8.38 6.01 8.26
CA GLY A 5 -9.68 5.87 8.90
C GLY A 5 -10.64 4.96 8.13
N ALA A 6 -11.73 4.51 8.78
CA ALA A 6 -12.76 3.67 8.16
C ALA A 6 -13.46 4.37 6.98
N ASP A 7 -13.49 5.71 7.00
CA ASP A 7 -14.03 6.52 5.91
C ASP A 7 -13.00 6.82 4.80
N CYS A 8 -11.90 6.04 4.76
CA CYS A 8 -10.76 6.26 3.87
C CYS A 8 -10.07 7.63 4.04
N ASP A 9 -10.20 8.26 5.19
CA ASP A 9 -9.37 9.40 5.57
C ASP A 9 -7.91 8.94 5.73
N LEU A 10 -7.02 9.49 4.92
CA LEU A 10 -5.59 9.17 4.93
C LEU A 10 -4.81 10.34 5.52
N ARG A 11 -3.95 10.06 6.48
CA ARG A 11 -3.00 11.03 7.05
C ARG A 11 -1.60 10.44 6.99
N ALA A 12 -0.63 11.28 6.65
CA ALA A 12 0.76 10.89 6.69
C ALA A 12 1.61 12.01 7.33
N LEU A 13 2.60 11.59 8.11
CA LEU A 13 3.60 12.46 8.69
C LEU A 13 4.97 11.88 8.42
N ILE A 14 5.81 12.67 7.77
CA ILE A 14 7.23 12.37 7.57
C ILE A 14 8.01 13.41 8.38
N ASN A 15 9.01 12.96 9.14
CA ASN A 15 9.94 13.87 9.80
C ASN A 15 11.03 14.29 8.80
N PRO A 16 11.02 15.53 8.28
CA PRO A 16 12.02 15.97 7.29
C PRO A 16 13.45 15.93 7.84
N ALA A 17 13.62 16.07 9.15
CA ALA A 17 14.93 16.05 9.78
C ALA A 17 15.60 14.66 9.77
N SER A 18 14.82 13.60 9.55
CA SER A 18 15.37 12.25 9.36
C SER A 18 15.73 11.94 7.90
N ILE A 19 15.37 12.82 6.97
CA ILE A 19 15.77 12.70 5.57
C ILE A 19 17.06 13.49 5.40
N GLY A 20 18.20 12.79 5.31
CA GLY A 20 19.49 13.43 5.06
C GLY A 20 19.56 14.12 3.70
N GLU A 21 20.39 15.16 3.58
CA GLU A 21 20.73 15.75 2.27
C GLU A 21 21.35 14.67 1.37
N GLY A 22 20.85 14.54 0.13
CA GLY A 22 21.37 13.60 -0.86
C GLY A 22 20.83 12.17 -0.77
N VAL A 23 19.66 11.97 -0.15
CA VAL A 23 18.92 10.71 -0.26
C VAL A 23 18.43 10.53 -1.70
N GLU A 24 19.10 9.68 -2.44
CA GLU A 24 18.82 9.41 -3.86
C GLU A 24 17.93 8.16 -4.06
N SER A 25 17.70 7.38 -2.98
CA SER A 25 16.93 6.14 -3.04
C SER A 25 16.24 5.84 -1.71
N LEU A 26 15.13 5.08 -1.76
CA LEU A 26 14.30 4.76 -0.60
C LEU A 26 15.04 3.91 0.44
N ASP A 27 15.92 3.03 0.01
CA ASP A 27 16.77 2.20 0.89
C ASP A 27 17.66 3.05 1.81
N LYS A 28 18.13 4.21 1.35
CA LYS A 28 18.90 5.15 2.18
C LYS A 28 18.08 5.93 3.20
N LEU A 29 16.75 5.92 3.06
CA LEU A 29 15.81 6.57 3.99
C LEU A 29 15.70 5.82 5.31
N PHE A 30 15.86 4.50 5.32
CA PHE A 30 15.58 3.66 6.48
C PHE A 30 16.78 3.42 7.40
N GLY A 31 17.99 3.75 6.93
CA GLY A 31 19.21 3.45 7.68
C GLY A 31 19.45 1.95 7.87
N GLU A 32 20.35 1.59 8.81
CA GLU A 32 20.72 0.19 9.07
C GLU A 32 19.74 -0.53 10.01
N ALA A 33 18.87 0.18 10.69
CA ALA A 33 17.91 -0.40 11.62
C ALA A 33 16.60 0.39 11.58
N GLY A 34 15.53 -0.29 11.24
CA GLY A 34 14.19 0.27 11.21
C GLY A 34 13.16 -0.70 11.81
N THR A 35 12.00 -0.17 12.12
CA THR A 35 10.86 -0.98 12.55
C THR A 35 9.59 -0.57 11.83
N VAL A 36 8.76 -1.57 11.52
CA VAL A 36 7.38 -1.37 11.07
C VAL A 36 6.47 -1.66 12.26
N ALA A 37 5.65 -0.69 12.61
CA ALA A 37 4.65 -0.86 13.66
C ALA A 37 3.26 -0.55 13.09
N VAL A 38 2.33 -1.50 13.22
CA VAL A 38 0.94 -1.36 12.79
C VAL A 38 0.04 -1.47 13.99
N THR A 39 -0.84 -0.49 14.15
CA THR A 39 -1.85 -0.48 15.22
C THR A 39 -3.24 -0.36 14.59
N LYS A 40 -4.11 -1.30 14.92
CA LYS A 40 -5.52 -1.30 14.54
C LYS A 40 -6.32 -0.80 15.75
N SER A 41 -7.16 0.21 15.54
CA SER A 41 -8.00 0.76 16.61
C SER A 41 -9.44 0.88 16.16
N ASP A 42 -10.36 0.81 17.13
CA ASP A 42 -11.78 1.12 16.93
C ASP A 42 -11.97 2.63 16.82
N GLN A 43 -12.55 3.08 15.70
CA GLN A 43 -12.67 4.52 15.40
C GLN A 43 -13.50 5.31 16.40
N PRO A 44 -14.67 4.86 16.89
CA PRO A 44 -15.46 5.68 17.80
C PRO A 44 -14.77 5.93 19.15
N THR A 45 -14.00 4.96 19.62
CA THR A 45 -13.45 4.96 21.00
C THR A 45 -11.94 5.19 21.05
N GLY A 46 -11.24 5.02 19.92
CA GLY A 46 -9.77 4.98 19.88
C GLY A 46 -9.15 3.78 20.58
N ARG A 47 -9.98 2.77 20.96
CA ARG A 47 -9.50 1.58 21.64
C ARG A 47 -8.62 0.77 20.68
N VAL A 48 -7.41 0.43 21.14
CA VAL A 48 -6.52 -0.45 20.37
C VAL A 48 -7.11 -1.87 20.36
N LEU A 49 -7.31 -2.40 19.17
CA LEU A 49 -7.79 -3.76 18.90
C LEU A 49 -6.61 -4.72 18.73
N ALA A 50 -5.59 -4.30 18.02
CA ALA A 50 -4.36 -5.05 17.81
C ALA A 50 -3.20 -4.07 17.58
N SER A 51 -2.01 -4.49 17.97
CA SER A 51 -0.78 -3.76 17.66
C SER A 51 0.35 -4.77 17.52
N GLY A 52 1.14 -4.61 16.47
CA GLY A 52 2.29 -5.43 16.18
C GLY A 52 3.49 -4.57 15.77
N THR A 53 4.68 -5.11 15.95
CA THR A 53 5.94 -4.49 15.53
C THR A 53 6.85 -5.56 14.95
N SER A 54 7.47 -5.29 13.83
CA SER A 54 8.50 -6.13 13.22
C SER A 54 9.74 -5.29 12.87
N GLU A 55 10.87 -5.95 12.70
CA GLU A 55 12.07 -5.31 12.18
C GLU A 55 11.89 -5.05 10.66
N ALA A 56 12.40 -3.90 10.20
CA ALA A 56 12.50 -3.58 8.79
C ALA A 56 13.82 -4.16 8.27
N VAL A 57 13.75 -5.35 7.67
CA VAL A 57 14.92 -6.14 7.28
C VAL A 57 15.20 -6.09 5.77
N LEU A 58 14.21 -5.67 4.98
CA LEU A 58 14.29 -5.60 3.52
C LEU A 58 14.69 -4.22 3.02
N HIS A 59 14.64 -3.21 3.90
CA HIS A 59 14.96 -1.80 3.59
C HIS A 59 14.12 -1.21 2.45
N ASP A 60 12.92 -1.75 2.26
CA ASP A 60 11.90 -1.26 1.34
C ASP A 60 10.56 -1.15 2.09
N VAL A 61 9.91 0.02 2.02
CA VAL A 61 8.65 0.28 2.77
C VAL A 61 7.57 -0.72 2.41
N VAL A 62 7.46 -1.06 1.13
CA VAL A 62 6.38 -1.91 0.61
C VAL A 62 6.63 -3.36 1.02
N GLU A 63 7.86 -3.83 0.85
CA GLU A 63 8.26 -5.18 1.20
C GLU A 63 8.32 -5.40 2.72
N ASP A 64 8.83 -4.42 3.48
CA ASP A 64 8.84 -4.48 4.95
C ASP A 64 7.43 -4.43 5.55
N LEU A 65 6.49 -3.71 4.91
CA LEU A 65 5.09 -3.74 5.32
C LEU A 65 4.43 -5.09 5.01
N ALA A 66 4.70 -5.68 3.85
CA ALA A 66 4.22 -7.03 3.51
C ALA A 66 4.80 -8.07 4.48
N HIS A 67 6.10 -7.99 4.77
CA HIS A 67 6.76 -8.83 5.75
C HIS A 67 6.14 -8.68 7.16
N HIS A 68 5.82 -7.44 7.56
CA HIS A 68 5.14 -7.21 8.84
C HIS A 68 3.82 -7.97 8.93
N PHE A 69 2.97 -7.93 7.90
CA PHE A 69 1.70 -8.67 7.89
C PHE A 69 1.93 -10.19 7.96
N ALA A 70 2.94 -10.71 7.28
CA ALA A 70 3.26 -12.13 7.31
C ALA A 70 3.71 -12.58 8.71
N VAL A 71 4.60 -11.83 9.39
CA VAL A 71 5.18 -12.27 10.66
C VAL A 71 4.36 -11.84 11.88
N SER A 72 3.70 -10.69 11.85
CA SER A 72 2.95 -10.14 12.99
C SER A 72 1.48 -10.55 12.95
N ASP A 73 0.85 -10.47 11.79
CA ASP A 73 -0.57 -10.82 11.63
C ASP A 73 -0.77 -12.28 11.18
N GLN A 74 0.31 -12.98 10.81
CA GLN A 74 0.31 -14.34 10.25
C GLN A 74 -0.55 -14.45 8.97
N LEU A 75 -0.55 -13.39 8.18
CA LEU A 75 -1.24 -13.28 6.90
C LEU A 75 -0.21 -13.10 5.80
N GLU A 76 -0.02 -14.13 4.97
CA GLU A 76 0.79 -14.01 3.77
C GLU A 76 0.26 -12.85 2.92
N THR A 77 1.11 -11.87 2.69
CA THR A 77 0.72 -10.61 2.06
C THR A 77 1.69 -10.26 0.94
N ALA A 78 1.17 -9.84 -0.19
CA ALA A 78 1.94 -9.22 -1.27
C ALA A 78 1.43 -7.82 -1.52
N LEU A 79 2.34 -6.89 -1.73
CA LEU A 79 2.05 -5.48 -2.00
C LEU A 79 2.76 -5.05 -3.28
N ALA A 80 2.08 -4.26 -4.08
CA ALA A 80 2.69 -3.51 -5.18
C ALA A 80 2.25 -2.06 -5.10
N VAL A 81 3.19 -1.13 -5.26
CA VAL A 81 2.92 0.30 -5.27
C VAL A 81 3.57 0.92 -6.51
N LEU A 82 2.82 1.74 -7.19
CA LEU A 82 3.30 2.56 -8.30
C LEU A 82 3.07 4.03 -7.99
N VAL A 83 4.13 4.84 -8.04
CA VAL A 83 4.06 6.29 -7.93
C VAL A 83 4.57 6.89 -9.24
N GLN A 84 3.75 7.72 -9.87
CA GLN A 84 4.13 8.51 -11.02
C GLN A 84 4.30 9.97 -10.61
N PHE A 85 5.43 10.54 -10.98
CA PHE A 85 5.71 11.95 -10.69
C PHE A 85 5.29 12.85 -11.86
N ALA A 86 4.81 14.04 -11.50
CA ALA A 86 4.51 15.10 -12.45
C ALA A 86 5.73 16.03 -12.58
N PRO A 87 5.86 16.74 -13.73
CA PRO A 87 6.90 17.75 -13.91
C PRO A 87 6.73 18.99 -13.00
N ASP A 88 5.52 19.20 -12.47
CA ASP A 88 5.19 20.35 -11.63
C ASP A 88 5.67 20.14 -10.19
N PRO A 89 6.66 20.91 -9.69
CA PRO A 89 7.14 20.78 -8.31
C PRO A 89 6.09 21.10 -7.24
N ALA A 90 5.05 21.88 -7.59
CA ALA A 90 3.96 22.18 -6.67
C ALA A 90 2.97 21.02 -6.52
N ARG A 91 2.95 20.12 -7.49
CA ARG A 91 2.15 18.89 -7.49
C ARG A 91 2.99 17.73 -7.98
N PRO A 92 3.97 17.26 -7.19
CA PRO A 92 4.99 16.33 -7.67
C PRO A 92 4.46 14.92 -7.95
N VAL A 93 3.36 14.52 -7.34
CA VAL A 93 2.75 13.21 -7.57
C VAL A 93 1.58 13.36 -8.55
N ARG A 94 1.69 12.68 -9.69
CA ARG A 94 0.63 12.60 -10.68
C ARG A 94 -0.39 11.52 -10.33
N GLN A 95 0.12 10.33 -9.98
CA GLN A 95 -0.69 9.17 -9.66
C GLN A 95 0.03 8.32 -8.61
N CYS A 96 -0.75 7.69 -7.74
CA CYS A 96 -0.26 6.69 -6.79
C CYS A 96 -1.29 5.57 -6.71
N TYR A 97 -0.84 4.34 -7.00
CA TYR A 97 -1.65 3.13 -6.92
C TYR A 97 -1.02 2.15 -5.95
N GLY A 98 -1.85 1.44 -5.23
CA GLY A 98 -1.44 0.32 -4.40
C GLY A 98 -2.37 -0.86 -4.59
N ILE A 99 -1.80 -2.05 -4.70
CA ILE A 99 -2.52 -3.31 -4.70
C ILE A 99 -1.99 -4.13 -3.55
N MET A 100 -2.90 -4.67 -2.75
CA MET A 100 -2.58 -5.61 -1.68
C MET A 100 -3.31 -6.92 -1.92
N LEU A 101 -2.57 -8.01 -1.93
CA LEU A 101 -3.10 -9.37 -1.93
C LEU A 101 -2.83 -9.97 -0.55
N GLN A 102 -3.84 -10.58 0.03
CA GLN A 102 -3.70 -11.31 1.29
C GLN A 102 -4.28 -12.71 1.16
N ALA A 103 -3.50 -13.70 1.59
CA ALA A 103 -3.94 -15.07 1.70
C ALA A 103 -4.90 -15.20 2.89
N MET A 104 -6.15 -15.54 2.61
CA MET A 104 -7.12 -15.83 3.67
C MET A 104 -6.84 -17.22 4.27
N PRO A 105 -7.28 -17.49 5.51
CA PRO A 105 -7.17 -18.83 6.10
C PRO A 105 -7.68 -19.91 5.15
N ASP A 106 -6.96 -21.03 5.09
CA ASP A 106 -7.26 -22.19 4.23
C ASP A 106 -7.11 -21.94 2.70
N CYS A 107 -6.49 -20.84 2.29
CA CYS A 107 -6.19 -20.63 0.88
C CYS A 107 -5.06 -21.56 0.40
N ASP A 108 -5.04 -21.82 -0.90
CA ASP A 108 -3.93 -22.48 -1.56
C ASP A 108 -2.73 -21.53 -1.68
N LEU A 109 -1.66 -21.83 -0.94
CA LEU A 109 -0.46 -21.02 -0.93
C LEU A 109 0.34 -21.08 -2.25
N GLU A 110 0.23 -22.14 -3.01
CA GLU A 110 0.85 -22.21 -4.35
C GLU A 110 0.14 -21.25 -5.30
N GLN A 111 -1.19 -21.22 -5.26
CA GLN A 111 -1.98 -20.26 -6.02
C GLN A 111 -1.71 -18.82 -5.57
N PHE A 112 -1.57 -18.57 -4.28
CA PHE A 112 -1.20 -17.25 -3.76
C PHE A 112 0.19 -16.81 -4.27
N ASP A 113 1.19 -17.70 -4.27
CA ASP A 113 2.53 -17.38 -4.78
C ASP A 113 2.52 -17.05 -6.29
N ASP A 114 1.68 -17.72 -7.06
CA ASP A 114 1.49 -17.41 -8.47
C ASP A 114 0.82 -16.04 -8.67
N LEU A 115 -0.20 -15.70 -7.88
CA LEU A 115 -0.81 -14.38 -7.88
C LEU A 115 0.18 -13.28 -7.48
N ARG A 116 1.03 -13.55 -6.49
CA ARG A 116 2.10 -12.64 -6.07
C ARG A 116 3.09 -12.36 -7.21
N LYS A 117 3.50 -13.39 -7.95
CA LYS A 117 4.37 -13.23 -9.13
C LYS A 117 3.71 -12.37 -10.21
N ARG A 118 2.41 -12.60 -10.47
CA ARG A 118 1.64 -11.81 -11.44
C ARG A 118 1.49 -10.35 -11.02
N LEU A 119 1.28 -10.11 -9.72
CA LEU A 119 1.19 -8.75 -9.18
C LEU A 119 2.43 -7.91 -9.50
N LEU A 120 3.61 -8.55 -9.52
CA LEU A 120 4.89 -7.90 -9.83
C LEU A 120 5.26 -7.97 -11.31
N ALA A 121 4.44 -8.62 -12.15
CA ALA A 121 4.71 -8.78 -13.56
C ALA A 121 4.52 -7.47 -14.37
N PRO A 122 5.25 -7.33 -15.50
CA PRO A 122 5.15 -6.14 -16.34
C PRO A 122 3.74 -5.84 -16.85
N GLU A 123 2.90 -6.86 -17.01
CA GLU A 123 1.52 -6.73 -17.50
C GLU A 123 0.67 -5.91 -16.53
N VAL A 124 0.66 -6.26 -15.25
CA VAL A 124 -0.06 -5.51 -14.21
C VAL A 124 0.52 -4.11 -14.08
N ARG A 125 1.85 -4.00 -14.08
CA ARG A 125 2.53 -2.71 -14.05
C ARG A 125 2.12 -1.81 -15.22
N SER A 126 2.01 -2.35 -16.44
CA SER A 126 1.60 -1.60 -17.61
C SER A 126 0.17 -1.06 -17.51
N ILE A 127 -0.76 -1.85 -16.93
CA ILE A 127 -2.12 -1.40 -16.65
C ILE A 127 -2.09 -0.23 -15.67
N LEU A 128 -1.32 -0.34 -14.58
CA LEU A 128 -1.18 0.73 -13.60
C LEU A 128 -0.56 2.00 -14.17
N GLU A 129 0.41 1.87 -15.08
CA GLU A 129 1.10 3.00 -15.72
C GLU A 129 0.25 3.69 -16.78
N ALA A 130 -0.54 2.93 -17.53
CA ALA A 130 -1.41 3.44 -18.60
C ALA A 130 -2.65 4.17 -18.05
N GLY A 131 -3.01 3.88 -16.82
CA GLY A 131 -4.31 4.09 -16.22
C GLY A 131 -4.91 5.47 -16.34
N GLU A 132 -5.88 5.61 -17.21
CA GLU A 132 -7.02 6.48 -16.97
C GLU A 132 -7.95 5.72 -16.02
N ARG A 133 -8.33 6.36 -14.91
CA ARG A 133 -9.29 5.78 -13.96
C ARG A 133 -10.69 5.82 -14.55
N ASP A 134 -11.03 4.85 -15.34
CA ASP A 134 -12.41 4.57 -15.70
C ASP A 134 -13.02 3.50 -14.76
N GLU A 135 -14.28 3.21 -14.97
CA GLU A 135 -15.01 2.23 -14.17
C GLU A 135 -14.46 0.80 -14.35
N ASP A 136 -13.71 0.55 -15.41
CA ASP A 136 -13.20 -0.76 -15.79
C ASP A 136 -11.81 -1.05 -15.22
N PHE A 137 -11.08 -0.03 -14.76
CA PHE A 137 -9.69 -0.16 -14.29
C PHE A 137 -9.48 -1.28 -13.24
N ALA A 138 -10.35 -1.34 -12.21
CA ALA A 138 -10.24 -2.38 -11.19
C ALA A 138 -10.50 -3.78 -11.77
N SER A 139 -11.41 -3.86 -12.73
CA SER A 139 -11.73 -5.11 -13.45
C SER A 139 -10.57 -5.55 -14.34
N GLU A 140 -9.90 -4.64 -14.99
CA GLU A 140 -8.71 -4.94 -15.82
C GLU A 140 -7.57 -5.48 -14.98
N VAL A 141 -7.26 -4.84 -13.85
CA VAL A 141 -6.24 -5.34 -12.89
C VAL A 141 -6.62 -6.72 -12.38
N LEU A 142 -7.86 -6.90 -11.96
CA LEU A 142 -8.35 -8.19 -11.45
C LEU A 142 -8.26 -9.28 -12.52
N ASN A 143 -8.67 -8.97 -13.75
CA ASN A 143 -8.57 -9.91 -14.86
C ASN A 143 -7.11 -10.27 -15.20
N ALA A 144 -6.20 -9.31 -15.18
CA ALA A 144 -4.78 -9.59 -15.40
C ALA A 144 -4.20 -10.54 -14.34
N LEU A 145 -4.70 -10.47 -13.11
CA LEU A 145 -4.28 -11.36 -12.04
C LEU A 145 -4.91 -12.75 -12.13
N THR A 146 -6.17 -12.87 -12.60
CA THR A 146 -6.99 -14.07 -12.41
C THR A 146 -7.53 -14.73 -13.68
N HIS A 147 -7.18 -14.24 -14.87
CA HIS A 147 -7.79 -14.60 -16.16
C HIS A 147 -7.82 -16.11 -16.51
N ASP A 148 -6.89 -16.89 -15.95
CA ASP A 148 -6.77 -18.34 -16.15
C ASP A 148 -7.12 -19.16 -14.91
N LEU A 149 -7.61 -18.51 -13.85
CA LEU A 149 -8.03 -19.17 -12.62
C LEU A 149 -9.53 -19.47 -12.66
N ASP A 150 -9.89 -20.67 -12.26
CA ASP A 150 -11.30 -21.03 -12.02
C ASP A 150 -11.76 -20.43 -10.68
N CYS A 151 -12.01 -19.13 -10.67
CA CYS A 151 -12.39 -18.39 -9.48
C CYS A 151 -13.56 -17.42 -9.76
N SER A 152 -14.35 -17.14 -8.75
CA SER A 152 -15.34 -16.06 -8.79
C SER A 152 -14.79 -14.83 -8.09
N CYS A 153 -14.87 -13.68 -8.76
CA CYS A 153 -14.42 -12.40 -8.20
C CYS A 153 -15.62 -11.52 -7.87
N GLN A 154 -15.58 -10.87 -6.72
CA GLN A 154 -16.60 -9.92 -6.29
C GLN A 154 -15.93 -8.59 -5.98
N LEU A 155 -16.39 -7.52 -6.62
CA LEU A 155 -15.92 -6.16 -6.38
C LEU A 155 -16.76 -5.50 -5.28
N TYR A 156 -16.09 -4.92 -4.29
CA TYR A 156 -16.67 -4.10 -3.25
C TYR A 156 -16.09 -2.70 -3.37
N PRO A 157 -16.77 -1.77 -4.05
CA PRO A 157 -16.28 -0.40 -4.16
C PRO A 157 -16.24 0.25 -2.77
N GLY A 158 -15.10 0.77 -2.41
CA GLY A 158 -14.93 1.59 -1.20
C GLY A 158 -15.29 3.05 -1.43
N PRO A 159 -15.42 3.86 -0.37
CA PRO A 159 -15.55 5.31 -0.50
C PRO A 159 -14.29 5.91 -1.14
N ALA A 160 -14.47 7.06 -1.81
CA ALA A 160 -13.34 7.80 -2.36
C ALA A 160 -12.37 8.23 -1.23
N PRO A 161 -11.06 8.03 -1.40
CA PRO A 161 -10.10 8.40 -0.37
C PRO A 161 -10.04 9.92 -0.19
N VAL A 162 -9.96 10.35 1.06
CA VAL A 162 -9.74 11.75 1.44
C VAL A 162 -8.35 11.88 2.05
N TYR A 163 -7.51 12.70 1.45
CA TYR A 163 -6.14 12.91 1.91
C TYR A 163 -6.08 14.13 2.82
N ARG A 164 -5.49 13.98 4.00
CA ARG A 164 -5.26 15.08 4.94
C ARG A 164 -3.79 15.15 5.30
N CYS A 165 -3.26 16.38 5.38
CA CYS A 165 -1.93 16.57 5.94
C CYS A 165 -1.94 16.23 7.44
N GLY A 166 -0.96 15.47 7.92
CA GLY A 166 -0.75 15.20 9.35
C GLY A 166 -0.21 16.41 10.14
N CYS A 167 0.20 17.47 9.47
CA CYS A 167 0.51 18.76 10.10
C CYS A 167 -0.80 19.49 10.45
N SER A 168 -0.78 20.32 11.50
CA SER A 168 -1.95 20.98 12.10
C SER A 168 -2.68 22.00 11.21
N HIS A 169 -2.49 21.98 9.91
CA HIS A 169 -3.19 22.79 8.95
C HIS A 169 -4.20 21.93 8.18
N ASP A 170 -5.48 22.26 8.33
CA ASP A 170 -6.58 21.76 7.51
C ASP A 170 -6.39 22.20 6.05
N SER A 171 -5.57 21.48 5.31
CA SER A 171 -5.54 21.57 3.86
C SER A 171 -6.07 20.25 3.30
N SER A 172 -7.37 20.23 3.02
CA SER A 172 -7.96 19.24 2.13
C SER A 172 -7.34 19.45 0.74
N VAL A 173 -6.49 18.53 0.32
CA VAL A 173 -6.02 18.50 -1.06
C VAL A 173 -7.06 17.69 -1.83
N ALA A 174 -7.88 18.39 -2.63
CA ALA A 174 -8.78 17.79 -3.59
C ALA A 174 -7.99 17.36 -4.84
#